data_3c6c700f0694c028bbafe6c2d3e498d9
#
_entry.id   3c6c700f0694c028bbafe6c2d3e498d9
#
_cell.length_a   1.000
_cell.length_b   1.000
_cell.length_c   1.000
_cell.angle_alpha   90.00
_cell.angle_beta   90.00
_cell.angle_gamma   90.00
#
_symmetry.space_group_name_H-M   'P 1'
#
loop_
_entity.id
_entity.type
_entity.pdbx_description
1 polymer ?
#
loop_
_entity_poly.entity_id
_entity_poly.type
_entity_poly.pdbx_seq_one_letter_code
_entity_poly.pdbx_strand_id
1 'polypeptide(L)'
;MSEQDNKDAIQRGYEAFSSGDMDTMMSLFDDDCEWVQPGQSTVSGTFHGRTEIMEHLGRLAEKEPSVTLKRLIADGDVVVAITNVTAGGESGEDADVFTLRDGKAVRVEIHGDTAVLERVYGKKQLATG
;
A
#
# COMPACT_ATOMS: atom_id res chain seq x y z
N MET A 1 -16.56 -14.38 -1.80
CA MET A 1 -16.70 -12.94 -2.10
C MET A 1 -16.59 -12.75 -3.60
N SER A 2 -17.42 -11.91 -4.18
CA SER A 2 -17.35 -11.61 -5.61
C SER A 2 -16.19 -10.66 -5.92
N GLU A 3 -15.82 -10.59 -7.20
CA GLU A 3 -14.83 -9.61 -7.65
C GLU A 3 -15.27 -8.18 -7.35
N GLN A 4 -16.57 -7.89 -7.49
CA GLN A 4 -17.09 -6.57 -7.16
C GLN A 4 -16.99 -6.28 -5.65
N ASP A 5 -17.28 -7.26 -4.79
CA ASP A 5 -17.12 -7.11 -3.34
C ASP A 5 -15.67 -6.82 -2.97
N ASN A 6 -14.74 -7.51 -3.63
CA ASN A 6 -13.32 -7.31 -3.40
C ASN A 6 -12.86 -5.91 -3.85
N LYS A 7 -13.34 -5.44 -5.02
CA LYS A 7 -13.06 -4.08 -5.48
C LYS A 7 -13.63 -3.04 -4.52
N ASP A 8 -14.84 -3.24 -4.02
CA ASP A 8 -15.48 -2.32 -3.08
C ASP A 8 -14.69 -2.25 -1.77
N ALA A 9 -14.18 -3.39 -1.29
CA ALA A 9 -13.34 -3.42 -0.08
C ALA A 9 -12.07 -2.61 -0.26
N ILE A 10 -11.38 -2.76 -1.39
CA ILE A 10 -10.16 -2.02 -1.68
C ILE A 10 -10.45 -0.53 -1.84
N GLN A 11 -11.54 -0.16 -2.51
CA GLN A 11 -11.93 1.23 -2.64
C GLN A 11 -12.16 1.88 -1.27
N ARG A 12 -12.85 1.19 -0.37
CA ARG A 12 -13.05 1.68 1.01
C ARG A 12 -11.71 1.88 1.74
N GLY A 13 -10.73 1.01 1.48
CA GLY A 13 -9.40 1.14 2.06
C GLY A 13 -8.70 2.43 1.63
N TYR A 14 -8.75 2.77 0.35
CA TYR A 14 -8.16 4.02 -0.15
C TYR A 14 -8.91 5.26 0.38
N GLU A 15 -10.22 5.20 0.44
CA GLU A 15 -11.02 6.29 1.02
C GLU A 15 -10.68 6.50 2.50
N ALA A 16 -10.52 5.41 3.25
CA ALA A 16 -10.14 5.47 4.66
C ALA A 16 -8.75 6.06 4.85
N PHE A 17 -7.79 5.67 4.02
CA PHE A 17 -6.44 6.24 4.05
C PHE A 17 -6.49 7.76 3.80
N SER A 18 -7.23 8.19 2.78
CA SER A 18 -7.34 9.61 2.43
C SER A 18 -8.04 10.45 3.50
N SER A 19 -8.98 9.86 4.22
CA SER A 19 -9.74 10.57 5.27
C SER A 19 -9.11 10.44 6.67
N GLY A 20 -8.06 9.63 6.81
CA GLY A 20 -7.43 9.38 8.11
C GLY A 20 -8.20 8.41 8.99
N ASP A 21 -9.13 7.65 8.44
CA ASP A 21 -9.90 6.63 9.17
C ASP A 21 -9.08 5.33 9.28
N MET A 22 -8.19 5.31 10.25
CA MET A 22 -7.26 4.20 10.41
C MET A 22 -7.94 2.91 10.88
N ASP A 23 -9.03 3.01 11.64
CA ASP A 23 -9.76 1.83 12.09
C ASP A 23 -10.36 1.07 10.90
N THR A 24 -11.02 1.79 9.99
CA THR A 24 -11.57 1.20 8.77
C THR A 24 -10.46 0.61 7.91
N MET A 25 -9.36 1.35 7.76
CA MET A 25 -8.23 0.88 6.97
C MET A 25 -7.64 -0.41 7.55
N MET A 26 -7.46 -0.48 8.86
CA MET A 26 -6.92 -1.68 9.51
C MET A 26 -7.85 -2.88 9.41
N SER A 27 -9.16 -2.65 9.34
CA SER A 27 -10.11 -3.74 9.18
C SER A 27 -10.00 -4.44 7.82
N LEU A 28 -9.37 -3.81 6.84
CA LEU A 28 -9.13 -4.39 5.53
C LEU A 28 -8.09 -5.51 5.56
N PHE A 29 -7.14 -5.44 6.48
CA PHE A 29 -6.03 -6.39 6.51
C PHE A 29 -6.33 -7.58 7.41
N ASP A 30 -6.01 -8.78 6.91
CA ASP A 30 -6.00 -9.99 7.73
C ASP A 30 -4.91 -9.87 8.78
N ASP A 31 -5.06 -10.58 9.92
CA ASP A 31 -4.07 -10.57 11.01
C ASP A 31 -2.68 -10.98 10.53
N ASP A 32 -2.61 -11.86 9.53
CA ASP A 32 -1.36 -12.39 8.97
C ASP A 32 -1.00 -11.76 7.63
N CYS A 33 -1.59 -10.60 7.29
CA CYS A 33 -1.32 -9.94 6.02
C CYS A 33 0.16 -9.60 5.88
N GLU A 34 0.66 -9.76 4.66
CA GLU A 34 2.03 -9.40 4.30
C GLU A 34 2.00 -8.25 3.31
N TRP A 35 2.78 -7.19 3.60
CA TRP A 35 2.90 -6.01 2.74
C TRP A 35 4.32 -5.94 2.22
N VAL A 36 4.47 -5.89 0.89
CA VAL A 36 5.78 -5.80 0.23
C VAL A 36 5.92 -4.42 -0.40
N GLN A 37 6.86 -3.61 0.11
CA GLN A 37 7.20 -2.31 -0.44
C GLN A 37 8.51 -2.44 -1.20
N PRO A 38 8.54 -2.10 -2.51
CA PRO A 38 9.70 -2.39 -3.35
C PRO A 38 10.85 -1.41 -3.13
N GLY A 39 12.01 -1.73 -3.68
CA GLY A 39 13.14 -0.83 -3.77
C GLY A 39 14.10 -0.91 -2.60
N GLN A 40 14.94 0.11 -2.48
CA GLN A 40 15.99 0.23 -1.49
C GLN A 40 15.87 1.52 -0.67
N SER A 41 14.65 1.99 -0.47
CA SER A 41 14.38 3.16 0.37
C SER A 41 14.31 2.77 1.84
N THR A 42 14.31 3.79 2.71
CA THR A 42 14.16 3.58 4.17
C THR A 42 12.81 2.95 4.53
N VAL A 43 11.82 3.04 3.63
CA VAL A 43 10.49 2.45 3.84
C VAL A 43 10.26 1.18 3.03
N SER A 44 11.28 0.68 2.32
CA SER A 44 11.19 -0.56 1.54
C SER A 44 11.36 -1.79 2.43
N GLY A 45 10.74 -2.90 2.05
CA GLY A 45 10.86 -4.17 2.76
C GLY A 45 9.56 -4.93 2.79
N THR A 46 9.54 -6.00 3.58
CA THR A 46 8.36 -6.82 3.79
C THR A 46 7.90 -6.65 5.24
N PHE A 47 6.62 -6.35 5.42
CA PHE A 47 6.02 -6.09 6.72
C PHE A 47 4.95 -7.14 6.97
N HIS A 48 4.99 -7.79 8.12
CA HIS A 48 4.12 -8.91 8.44
C HIS A 48 3.20 -8.58 9.61
N GLY A 49 1.91 -8.75 9.38
CA GLY A 49 0.88 -8.53 10.40
C GLY A 49 0.47 -7.06 10.52
N ARG A 50 -0.67 -6.86 11.20
CA ARG A 50 -1.28 -5.52 11.31
C ARG A 50 -0.39 -4.51 12.00
N THR A 51 0.33 -4.90 13.05
CA THR A 51 1.18 -3.97 13.79
C THR A 51 2.30 -3.42 12.92
N GLU A 52 3.02 -4.29 12.19
CA GLU A 52 4.10 -3.85 11.30
C GLU A 52 3.58 -3.03 10.13
N ILE A 53 2.43 -3.44 9.57
CA ILE A 53 1.81 -2.70 8.46
C ILE A 53 1.39 -1.30 8.94
N MET A 54 0.81 -1.20 10.13
CA MET A 54 0.40 0.10 10.70
C MET A 54 1.61 1.02 10.90
N GLU A 55 2.70 0.50 11.43
CA GLU A 55 3.95 1.26 11.59
C GLU A 55 4.49 1.72 10.24
N HIS A 56 4.46 0.83 9.24
CA HIS A 56 4.89 1.14 7.88
C HIS A 56 4.05 2.27 7.27
N LEU A 57 2.73 2.17 7.37
CA LEU A 57 1.81 3.20 6.87
C LEU A 57 2.04 4.54 7.57
N GLY A 58 2.36 4.52 8.86
CA GLY A 58 2.72 5.72 9.62
C GLY A 58 3.98 6.38 9.08
N ARG A 59 4.99 5.61 8.71
CA ARG A 59 6.21 6.16 8.08
C ARG A 59 5.93 6.75 6.70
N LEU A 60 5.11 6.07 5.90
CA LEU A 60 4.71 6.61 4.60
C LEU A 60 3.97 7.95 4.77
N ALA A 61 3.11 8.04 5.78
CA ALA A 61 2.30 9.23 6.04
C ALA A 61 3.13 10.45 6.45
N GLU A 62 4.37 10.26 6.92
CA GLU A 62 5.26 11.37 7.32
C GLU A 62 5.53 12.35 6.18
N LYS A 63 5.50 11.89 4.94
CA LYS A 63 5.70 12.74 3.74
C LYS A 63 4.38 13.25 3.16
N GLU A 64 3.28 13.09 3.91
CA GLU A 64 1.96 13.57 3.53
C GLU A 64 1.57 13.20 2.09
N PRO A 65 1.63 11.89 1.73
CA PRO A 65 1.34 11.49 0.36
C PRO A 65 -0.13 11.72 0.02
N SER A 66 -0.36 12.12 -1.23
CA SER A 66 -1.71 12.18 -1.80
C SER A 66 -1.83 11.01 -2.77
N VAL A 67 -2.83 10.15 -2.55
CA VAL A 67 -3.07 8.97 -3.37
C VAL A 67 -4.42 9.12 -4.05
N THR A 68 -4.42 9.11 -5.38
CA THR A 68 -5.64 9.16 -6.18
C THR A 68 -5.84 7.81 -6.85
N LEU A 69 -6.94 7.13 -6.49
CA LEU A 69 -7.30 5.86 -7.12
C LEU A 69 -7.87 6.14 -8.51
N LYS A 70 -7.20 5.61 -9.54
CA LYS A 70 -7.60 5.80 -10.94
C LYS A 70 -8.45 4.66 -11.46
N ARG A 71 -8.12 3.41 -11.09
CA ARG A 71 -8.75 2.24 -11.67
C ARG A 71 -8.57 1.04 -10.76
N LEU A 72 -9.61 0.21 -10.71
CA LEU A 72 -9.57 -1.10 -10.04
C LEU A 72 -9.81 -2.20 -11.08
N ILE A 73 -8.97 -3.21 -11.03
CA ILE A 73 -9.06 -4.38 -11.90
C ILE A 73 -9.10 -5.61 -10.99
N ALA A 74 -10.09 -6.47 -11.18
CA ALA A 74 -10.18 -7.69 -10.39
C ALA A 74 -10.09 -8.92 -11.27
N ASP A 75 -9.39 -9.93 -10.76
CA ASP A 75 -9.31 -11.25 -11.36
C ASP A 75 -9.32 -12.27 -10.22
N GLY A 76 -10.47 -12.92 -10.01
CA GLY A 76 -10.65 -13.84 -8.89
C GLY A 76 -10.45 -13.12 -7.57
N ASP A 77 -9.52 -13.63 -6.76
CA ASP A 77 -9.22 -13.09 -5.43
C ASP A 77 -8.19 -11.95 -5.46
N VAL A 78 -7.75 -11.54 -6.64
CA VAL A 78 -6.74 -10.50 -6.80
C VAL A 78 -7.37 -9.22 -7.31
N VAL A 79 -7.05 -8.10 -6.66
CA VAL A 79 -7.45 -6.75 -7.11
C VAL A 79 -6.19 -5.94 -7.33
N VAL A 80 -6.11 -5.32 -8.52
CA VAL A 80 -5.02 -4.38 -8.84
C VAL A 80 -5.61 -2.97 -8.80
N ALA A 81 -5.00 -2.10 -7.99
CA ALA A 81 -5.37 -0.70 -7.90
C ALA A 81 -4.30 0.13 -8.61
N ILE A 82 -4.71 0.82 -9.67
CA ILE A 82 -3.85 1.78 -10.37
C ILE A 82 -4.05 3.13 -9.72
N THR A 83 -2.98 3.72 -9.20
CA THR A 83 -3.04 4.96 -8.43
C THR A 83 -2.04 5.98 -8.93
N ASN A 84 -2.34 7.26 -8.72
CA ASN A 84 -1.35 8.33 -8.77
C ASN A 84 -0.96 8.70 -7.35
N VAL A 85 0.33 8.76 -7.09
CA VAL A 85 0.85 9.12 -5.77
C VAL A 85 1.71 10.37 -5.90
N THR A 86 1.46 11.36 -5.05
CA THR A 86 2.26 12.58 -4.97
C THR A 86 2.78 12.72 -3.55
N ALA A 87 4.09 12.87 -3.39
CA ALA A 87 4.72 13.04 -2.09
C ALA A 87 6.04 13.78 -2.26
N GLY A 88 6.36 14.70 -1.36
CA GLY A 88 7.65 15.41 -1.36
C GLY A 88 7.98 16.13 -2.66
N GLY A 89 6.97 16.65 -3.38
CA GLY A 89 7.15 17.33 -4.66
C GLY A 89 7.35 16.39 -5.85
N GLU A 90 7.35 15.09 -5.62
CA GLU A 90 7.46 14.06 -6.65
C GLU A 90 6.10 13.42 -6.91
N SER A 91 5.89 12.92 -8.12
CA SER A 91 4.68 12.17 -8.43
C SER A 91 5.01 10.95 -9.27
N GLY A 92 4.19 9.91 -9.14
CA GLY A 92 4.35 8.68 -9.88
C GLY A 92 3.06 7.88 -9.92
N GLU A 93 3.04 6.87 -10.77
CA GLU A 93 1.91 5.96 -10.89
C GLU A 93 2.31 4.62 -10.28
N ASP A 94 1.46 4.08 -9.43
CA ASP A 94 1.66 2.78 -8.80
C ASP A 94 0.61 1.79 -9.27
N ALA A 95 0.97 0.51 -9.25
CA ALA A 95 0.04 -0.60 -9.32
C ALA A 95 0.16 -1.37 -8.00
N ASP A 96 -0.89 -1.32 -7.20
CA ASP A 96 -0.92 -1.99 -5.91
C ASP A 96 -1.72 -3.28 -6.06
N VAL A 97 -1.09 -4.41 -5.81
CA VAL A 97 -1.69 -5.74 -6.01
C VAL A 97 -2.12 -6.31 -4.66
N PHE A 98 -3.43 -6.51 -4.52
CA PHE A 98 -4.03 -7.05 -3.30
C PHE A 98 -4.54 -8.46 -3.56
N THR A 99 -4.15 -9.41 -2.71
CA THR A 99 -4.74 -10.74 -2.69
C THR A 99 -5.67 -10.80 -1.49
N LEU A 100 -6.95 -11.14 -1.72
CA LEU A 100 -7.96 -11.15 -0.67
C LEU A 100 -8.42 -12.58 -0.36
N ARG A 101 -8.85 -12.77 0.90
CA ARG A 101 -9.50 -13.97 1.36
C ARG A 101 -10.56 -13.56 2.37
N ASP A 102 -11.80 -14.01 2.14
CA ASP A 102 -12.94 -13.69 3.00
C ASP A 102 -13.11 -12.18 3.22
N GLY A 103 -12.88 -11.39 2.15
CA GLY A 103 -13.06 -9.94 2.16
C GLY A 103 -11.93 -9.16 2.81
N LYS A 104 -10.81 -9.82 3.16
CA LYS A 104 -9.64 -9.17 3.78
C LYS A 104 -8.40 -9.41 2.96
N ALA A 105 -7.52 -8.41 2.91
CA ALA A 105 -6.24 -8.54 2.23
C ALA A 105 -5.30 -9.43 3.04
N VAL A 106 -4.78 -10.48 2.39
CA VAL A 106 -3.78 -11.38 2.98
C VAL A 106 -2.39 -11.08 2.44
N ARG A 107 -2.30 -10.36 1.33
CA ARG A 107 -1.03 -9.94 0.75
C ARG A 107 -1.23 -8.64 -0.03
N VAL A 108 -0.29 -7.72 0.11
CA VAL A 108 -0.23 -6.47 -0.66
C VAL A 108 1.16 -6.34 -1.24
N GLU A 109 1.24 -6.14 -2.55
CA GLU A 109 2.50 -5.88 -3.24
C GLU A 109 2.41 -4.54 -3.94
N ILE A 110 3.31 -3.63 -3.61
CA ILE A 110 3.35 -2.31 -4.23
C ILE A 110 4.33 -2.36 -5.40
N HIS A 111 3.88 -1.89 -6.56
CA HIS A 111 4.71 -1.76 -7.76
C HIS A 111 4.66 -0.31 -8.21
N GLY A 112 5.80 0.34 -8.20
CA GLY A 112 5.88 1.74 -8.57
C GLY A 112 7.30 2.16 -8.89
N ASP A 113 7.52 3.47 -9.02
CA ASP A 113 8.85 4.01 -9.29
C ASP A 113 9.68 4.03 -8.01
N THR A 114 10.58 3.06 -7.88
CA THR A 114 11.42 2.92 -6.70
C THR A 114 12.44 4.06 -6.58
N ALA A 115 12.82 4.70 -7.68
CA ALA A 115 13.71 5.87 -7.65
C ALA A 115 13.01 7.07 -7.00
N VAL A 116 11.73 7.28 -7.30
CA VAL A 116 10.92 8.31 -6.62
C VAL A 116 10.84 8.04 -5.13
N LEU A 117 10.57 6.79 -4.76
CA LEU A 117 10.48 6.38 -3.36
C LEU A 117 11.79 6.67 -2.61
N GLU A 118 12.93 6.36 -3.23
CA GLU A 118 14.24 6.63 -2.66
C GLU A 118 14.52 8.13 -2.52
N ARG A 119 14.12 8.95 -3.49
CA ARG A 119 14.30 10.41 -3.41
C ARG A 119 13.46 11.03 -2.31
N VAL A 120 12.22 10.53 -2.11
CA VAL A 120 11.30 11.09 -1.13
C VAL A 120 11.65 10.66 0.30
N TYR A 121 11.92 9.36 0.50
CA TYR A 121 12.13 8.79 1.83
C TYR A 121 13.59 8.55 2.19
N GLY A 122 14.48 8.59 1.21
CA GLY A 122 15.90 8.31 1.39
C GLY A 122 16.25 6.85 1.12
N LYS A 123 17.49 6.59 0.78
CA LYS A 123 18.02 5.25 0.53
C LYS A 123 18.37 4.55 1.84
N LYS A 124 18.17 3.24 1.90
CA LYS A 124 18.70 2.43 2.98
C LYS A 124 20.21 2.54 3.01
N GLN A 125 20.77 2.70 4.20
CA GLN A 125 22.20 2.56 4.37
C GLN A 125 22.54 1.08 4.41
N LEU A 126 23.43 0.66 3.51
CA LEU A 126 23.93 -0.70 3.53
C LEU A 126 24.88 -0.83 4.72
N ALA A 127 24.76 -1.93 5.47
CA ALA A 127 25.71 -2.23 6.50
C ALA A 127 27.09 -2.40 5.85
N THR A 128 28.03 -1.52 6.18
CA THR A 128 29.44 -1.71 5.81
C THR A 128 30.01 -2.66 6.84
N GLY A 129 30.12 -3.89 6.42
CA GLY A 129 30.70 -4.93 7.27
C GLY A 129 32.18 -4.75 7.47
#